data_d17e9b4b6f9695f672a0d83cf491bc81
#
_entry.id   d17e9b4b6f9695f672a0d83cf491bc81
#
_cell.length_a   1.000
_cell.length_b   1.000
_cell.length_c   1.000
_cell.angle_alpha   90.00
_cell.angle_beta   90.00
_cell.angle_gamma   90.00
#
_symmetry.space_group_name_H-M   'P 1'
#
loop_
_entity.id
_entity.type
_entity.pdbx_description
1 polymer ?
#
loop_
_entity_poly.entity_id
_entity_poly.type
_entity_poly.pdbx_seq_one_letter_code
_entity_poly.pdbx_strand_id
1 'polypeptide(L)'
;MIILSVETSCDETSVAITKDGKIVLSNAVLSQIKIHQPYGGVVPEIASRAHIESMLYMFDKAIKDAGIKVSDIDLVAVTQGPGLIGSLLVGINAATTFAYANQIPLMGVNHLLGHIYAAQIEGEMKFPLLTLLVSGGHTELLLVKDHLDIELLGTTLDDAVGEAYDKVARMLGLGYPGGPVVDRLAHQGEAIYNLPKPFLKNEPFNFSFSGLKSSVLNLVHNMKQRNESFKVEDICASFQESVTEVLVQKTKDAANNLGVKQIVVAGGVAANKGLRTKMKERITDLEILTPSIKYCTDQAAMIGIAAYYQFKKQGALKDYYLKGSSAINFI
;
A
#
# COMPACT_ATOMS: atom_id res chain seq x y z
N MET A 1 -19.36 16.58 3.04
CA MET A 1 -18.20 16.77 3.91
C MET A 1 -16.96 16.76 3.05
N ILE A 2 -16.22 17.85 3.07
CA ILE A 2 -14.97 18.04 2.31
C ILE A 2 -13.79 17.84 3.28
N ILE A 3 -12.86 16.97 2.91
CA ILE A 3 -11.70 16.61 3.75
C ILE A 3 -10.42 16.94 3.00
N LEU A 4 -9.56 17.74 3.60
CA LEU A 4 -8.16 17.87 3.19
C LEU A 4 -7.36 16.81 3.92
N SER A 5 -6.57 16.03 3.18
CA SER A 5 -5.77 14.95 3.75
C SER A 5 -4.30 15.06 3.35
N VAL A 6 -3.43 14.59 4.24
CA VAL A 6 -1.97 14.63 4.09
C VAL A 6 -1.39 13.24 4.31
N GLU A 7 -0.52 12.80 3.40
CA GLU A 7 0.22 11.54 3.47
C GLU A 7 1.72 11.81 3.27
N THR A 8 2.52 11.36 4.25
CA THR A 8 3.99 11.49 4.24
C THR A 8 4.67 10.33 4.97
N SER A 9 4.05 9.16 5.02
CA SER A 9 4.55 8.04 5.83
C SER A 9 5.88 7.45 5.34
N CYS A 10 6.19 7.60 4.05
CA CYS A 10 7.39 7.03 3.43
C CYS A 10 8.09 8.02 2.49
N ASP A 11 8.02 7.83 1.18
CA ASP A 11 8.73 8.62 0.17
C ASP A 11 7.80 9.33 -0.82
N GLU A 12 6.50 9.40 -0.55
CA GLU A 12 5.53 10.22 -1.25
C GLU A 12 5.08 11.40 -0.38
N THR A 13 5.24 12.64 -0.89
CA THR A 13 4.55 13.80 -0.33
C THR A 13 3.23 13.97 -1.04
N SER A 14 2.12 13.79 -0.34
CA SER A 14 0.81 13.90 -0.96
C SER A 14 -0.16 14.72 -0.13
N VAL A 15 -0.95 15.55 -0.84
CA VAL A 15 -2.11 16.27 -0.28
C VAL A 15 -3.29 16.08 -1.21
N ALA A 16 -4.45 15.79 -0.67
CA ALA A 16 -5.67 15.56 -1.45
C ALA A 16 -6.87 16.26 -0.86
N ILE A 17 -7.86 16.53 -1.69
CA ILE A 17 -9.20 16.95 -1.29
C ILE A 17 -10.18 15.86 -1.69
N THR A 18 -10.90 15.35 -0.70
CA THR A 18 -11.92 14.31 -0.91
C THR A 18 -13.29 14.79 -0.43
N LYS A 19 -14.34 14.17 -0.96
CA LYS A 19 -15.71 14.52 -0.61
C LYS A 19 -16.52 13.27 -0.31
N ASP A 20 -17.23 13.30 0.81
CA ASP A 20 -18.24 12.31 1.23
C ASP A 20 -17.74 10.86 1.24
N GLY A 21 -16.43 10.65 1.56
CA GLY A 21 -15.83 9.34 1.72
C GLY A 21 -15.71 8.51 0.42
N LYS A 22 -15.85 9.15 -0.75
CA LYS A 22 -15.83 8.46 -2.04
C LYS A 22 -15.23 9.28 -3.18
N ILE A 23 -15.54 10.56 -3.27
CA ILE A 23 -15.17 11.40 -4.41
C ILE A 23 -13.80 12.03 -4.14
N VAL A 24 -12.88 11.89 -5.09
CA VAL A 24 -11.59 12.58 -5.07
C VAL A 24 -11.69 13.82 -5.93
N LEU A 25 -11.68 15.01 -5.32
CA LEU A 25 -11.71 16.30 -6.01
C LEU A 25 -10.32 16.68 -6.54
N SER A 26 -9.27 16.41 -5.74
CA SER A 26 -7.88 16.53 -6.16
C SER A 26 -7.00 15.54 -5.39
N ASN A 27 -5.88 15.15 -6.00
CA ASN A 27 -4.87 14.30 -5.36
C ASN A 27 -3.50 14.66 -5.93
N ALA A 28 -2.81 15.56 -5.26
CA ALA A 28 -1.45 15.95 -5.61
C ALA A 28 -0.47 14.97 -4.96
N VAL A 29 0.40 14.36 -5.76
CA VAL A 29 1.41 13.40 -5.31
C VAL A 29 2.76 13.81 -5.88
N LEU A 30 3.77 13.89 -5.04
CA LEU A 30 5.16 14.12 -5.39
C LEU A 30 5.99 12.95 -4.86
N SER A 31 6.44 12.08 -5.77
CA SER A 31 7.26 10.92 -5.42
C SER A 31 8.73 11.26 -5.37
N GLN A 32 9.41 10.73 -4.39
CA GLN A 32 10.85 10.87 -4.14
C GLN A 32 11.66 9.71 -4.72
N ILE A 33 11.07 8.81 -5.52
CA ILE A 33 11.74 7.63 -6.10
C ILE A 33 13.07 8.02 -6.76
N LYS A 34 13.11 9.11 -7.53
CA LYS A 34 14.35 9.56 -8.20
C LYS A 34 15.45 9.95 -7.23
N ILE A 35 15.08 10.48 -6.06
CA ILE A 35 16.03 10.88 -5.00
C ILE A 35 16.61 9.63 -4.32
N HIS A 36 15.79 8.60 -4.12
CA HIS A 36 16.16 7.37 -3.41
C HIS A 36 16.80 6.31 -4.32
N GLN A 37 16.56 6.37 -5.63
CA GLN A 37 17.07 5.42 -6.61
C GLN A 37 18.59 5.17 -6.53
N PRO A 38 19.46 6.20 -6.37
CA PRO A 38 20.90 6.00 -6.23
C PRO A 38 21.30 5.19 -4.98
N TYR A 39 20.46 5.18 -3.96
CA TYR A 39 20.70 4.44 -2.71
C TYR A 39 20.11 3.01 -2.74
N GLY A 40 19.33 2.69 -3.76
CA GLY A 40 18.69 1.39 -3.90
C GLY A 40 17.56 1.14 -2.89
N GLY A 41 16.96 2.20 -2.34
CA GLY A 41 15.86 2.17 -1.37
C GLY A 41 15.73 3.47 -0.61
N VAL A 42 14.66 3.61 0.16
CA VAL A 42 14.35 4.84 0.90
C VAL A 42 15.36 5.10 2.01
N VAL A 43 15.88 6.34 2.08
CA VAL A 43 16.73 6.84 3.16
C VAL A 43 15.89 7.78 4.03
N PRO A 44 15.56 7.41 5.28
CA PRO A 44 14.56 8.12 6.09
C PRO A 44 14.84 9.61 6.32
N GLU A 45 16.11 9.98 6.54
CA GLU A 45 16.49 11.37 6.75
C GLU A 45 16.33 12.22 5.48
N ILE A 46 16.69 11.67 4.32
CA ILE A 46 16.51 12.33 3.02
C ILE A 46 15.03 12.49 2.73
N ALA A 47 14.21 11.46 3.00
CA ALA A 47 12.78 11.51 2.81
C ALA A 47 12.14 12.65 3.64
N SER A 48 12.48 12.74 4.92
CA SER A 48 11.96 13.79 5.81
C SER A 48 12.26 15.19 5.31
N ARG A 49 13.48 15.43 4.82
CA ARG A 49 13.90 16.74 4.26
C ARG A 49 13.12 17.08 2.99
N ALA A 50 12.96 16.13 2.08
CA ALA A 50 12.23 16.33 0.83
C ALA A 50 10.73 16.64 1.07
N HIS A 51 10.12 16.07 2.11
CA HIS A 51 8.76 16.42 2.52
C HIS A 51 8.66 17.89 2.94
N ILE A 52 9.62 18.40 3.74
CA ILE A 52 9.61 19.79 4.19
C ILE A 52 9.64 20.77 3.01
N GLU A 53 10.51 20.49 2.03
CA GLU A 53 10.70 21.36 0.86
C GLU A 53 9.46 21.47 -0.02
N SER A 54 8.65 20.41 -0.10
CA SER A 54 7.51 20.33 -1.01
C SER A 54 6.15 20.63 -0.36
N MET A 55 6.05 20.58 0.95
CA MET A 55 4.78 20.54 1.67
C MET A 55 3.85 21.72 1.34
N LEU A 56 4.33 22.96 1.44
CA LEU A 56 3.50 24.14 1.17
C LEU A 56 2.96 24.17 -0.26
N TYR A 57 3.82 23.80 -1.22
CA TYR A 57 3.41 23.71 -2.61
C TYR A 57 2.30 22.66 -2.82
N MET A 58 2.38 21.53 -2.11
CA MET A 58 1.40 20.45 -2.23
C MET A 58 0.04 20.84 -1.65
N PHE A 59 -0.01 21.59 -0.54
CA PHE A 59 -1.26 22.17 -0.02
C PHE A 59 -1.91 23.12 -1.03
N ASP A 60 -1.15 24.12 -1.50
CA ASP A 60 -1.65 25.10 -2.48
C ASP A 60 -2.16 24.40 -3.76
N LYS A 61 -1.38 23.45 -4.28
CA LYS A 61 -1.74 22.68 -5.46
C LYS A 61 -3.04 21.89 -5.27
N ALA A 62 -3.18 21.15 -4.15
CA ALA A 62 -4.36 20.33 -3.90
C ALA A 62 -5.64 21.18 -3.80
N ILE A 63 -5.59 22.31 -3.11
CA ILE A 63 -6.73 23.23 -2.96
C ILE A 63 -7.10 23.88 -4.30
N LYS A 64 -6.11 24.36 -5.07
CA LYS A 64 -6.33 24.93 -6.38
C LYS A 64 -6.91 23.93 -7.39
N ASP A 65 -6.33 22.72 -7.44
CA ASP A 65 -6.78 21.68 -8.36
C ASP A 65 -8.21 21.20 -8.04
N ALA A 66 -8.62 21.25 -6.75
CA ALA A 66 -9.99 20.96 -6.35
C ALA A 66 -10.98 22.10 -6.64
N GLY A 67 -10.51 23.31 -6.92
CA GLY A 67 -11.35 24.49 -7.18
C GLY A 67 -12.17 24.94 -5.97
N ILE A 68 -11.70 24.72 -4.74
CA ILE A 68 -12.38 25.07 -3.50
C ILE A 68 -11.64 26.18 -2.74
N LYS A 69 -12.30 26.77 -1.73
CA LYS A 69 -11.68 27.67 -0.76
C LYS A 69 -11.33 26.90 0.51
N VAL A 70 -10.38 27.41 1.28
CA VAL A 70 -10.03 26.85 2.61
C VAL A 70 -11.24 26.78 3.54
N SER A 71 -12.14 27.78 3.45
CA SER A 71 -13.38 27.82 4.23
C SER A 71 -14.38 26.70 3.93
N ASP A 72 -14.19 25.99 2.83
CA ASP A 72 -15.07 24.87 2.43
C ASP A 72 -14.63 23.53 3.05
N ILE A 73 -13.46 23.51 3.71
CA ILE A 73 -12.87 22.29 4.29
C ILE A 73 -13.49 22.05 5.68
N ASP A 74 -14.12 20.90 5.84
CA ASP A 74 -14.79 20.49 7.08
C ASP A 74 -13.85 19.76 8.05
N LEU A 75 -12.79 19.10 7.55
CA LEU A 75 -11.87 18.27 8.32
C LEU A 75 -10.50 18.27 7.67
N VAL A 76 -9.45 18.31 8.49
CA VAL A 76 -8.07 17.98 8.09
C VAL A 76 -7.74 16.59 8.61
N ALA A 77 -7.27 15.72 7.74
CA ALA A 77 -6.82 14.37 8.07
C ALA A 77 -5.33 14.20 7.76
N VAL A 78 -4.61 13.42 8.55
CA VAL A 78 -3.19 13.16 8.31
C VAL A 78 -2.82 11.75 8.72
N THR A 79 -1.92 11.14 7.99
CA THR A 79 -1.36 9.85 8.36
C THR A 79 -0.59 9.97 9.67
N GLN A 80 -1.06 9.21 10.67
CA GLN A 80 -0.46 9.16 12.00
C GLN A 80 0.59 8.05 12.14
N GLY A 81 0.48 7.02 11.30
CA GLY A 81 1.32 5.84 11.24
C GLY A 81 0.58 4.62 10.69
N PRO A 82 1.27 3.48 10.51
CA PRO A 82 2.73 3.32 10.62
C PRO A 82 3.49 4.06 9.52
N GLY A 83 4.81 4.26 9.72
CA GLY A 83 5.67 4.90 8.75
C GLY A 83 7.00 5.39 9.33
N LEU A 84 7.81 6.07 8.50
CA LEU A 84 9.08 6.67 8.90
C LEU A 84 8.79 7.85 9.83
N ILE A 85 9.26 7.77 11.09
CA ILE A 85 8.87 8.73 12.13
C ILE A 85 9.19 10.19 11.76
N GLY A 86 10.34 10.46 11.14
CA GLY A 86 10.71 11.79 10.69
C GLY A 86 9.77 12.32 9.60
N SER A 87 9.40 11.48 8.66
CA SER A 87 8.46 11.80 7.57
C SER A 87 7.05 12.04 8.10
N LEU A 88 6.55 11.17 8.99
CA LEU A 88 5.26 11.34 9.66
C LEU A 88 5.17 12.67 10.42
N LEU A 89 6.23 13.04 11.16
CA LEU A 89 6.26 14.29 11.92
C LEU A 89 6.15 15.52 11.03
N VAL A 90 6.70 15.50 9.82
CA VAL A 90 6.56 16.60 8.86
C VAL A 90 5.08 16.78 8.46
N GLY A 91 4.42 15.71 8.04
CA GLY A 91 3.01 15.74 7.66
C GLY A 91 2.10 16.13 8.81
N ILE A 92 2.31 15.54 10.00
CA ILE A 92 1.52 15.84 11.20
C ILE A 92 1.65 17.30 11.58
N ASN A 93 2.87 17.86 11.64
CA ASN A 93 3.07 19.26 11.98
C ASN A 93 2.44 20.20 10.95
N ALA A 94 2.57 19.91 9.67
CA ALA A 94 1.96 20.70 8.60
C ALA A 94 0.43 20.67 8.68
N ALA A 95 -0.17 19.49 8.81
CA ALA A 95 -1.61 19.31 8.91
C ALA A 95 -2.16 19.97 10.19
N THR A 96 -1.48 19.79 11.32
CA THR A 96 -1.85 20.40 12.61
C THR A 96 -1.82 21.93 12.52
N THR A 97 -0.74 22.49 11.98
CA THR A 97 -0.60 23.95 11.82
C THR A 97 -1.68 24.52 10.91
N PHE A 98 -1.95 23.85 9.77
CA PHE A 98 -3.01 24.27 8.85
C PHE A 98 -4.40 24.21 9.50
N ALA A 99 -4.71 23.11 10.20
CA ALA A 99 -5.98 22.92 10.89
C ALA A 99 -6.18 23.98 12.01
N TYR A 100 -5.17 24.20 12.84
CA TYR A 100 -5.21 25.16 13.92
C TYR A 100 -5.38 26.60 13.42
N ALA A 101 -4.60 27.01 12.43
CA ALA A 101 -4.65 28.37 11.87
C ALA A 101 -6.02 28.71 11.24
N ASN A 102 -6.72 27.71 10.70
CA ASN A 102 -8.02 27.88 10.06
C ASN A 102 -9.19 27.41 10.93
N GLN A 103 -8.94 26.97 12.16
CA GLN A 103 -9.95 26.49 13.11
C GLN A 103 -10.77 25.30 12.57
N ILE A 104 -10.11 24.44 11.78
CA ILE A 104 -10.70 23.24 11.18
C ILE A 104 -10.38 22.05 12.10
N PRO A 105 -11.34 21.15 12.38
CA PRO A 105 -11.08 19.91 13.12
C PRO A 105 -9.96 19.07 12.52
N LEU A 106 -9.19 18.36 13.37
CA LEU A 106 -8.06 17.52 12.97
C LEU A 106 -8.33 16.04 13.27
N MET A 107 -7.84 15.14 12.41
CA MET A 107 -7.92 13.70 12.62
C MET A 107 -6.63 12.99 12.19
N GLY A 108 -6.10 12.11 13.06
CA GLY A 108 -5.06 11.14 12.70
C GLY A 108 -5.68 9.88 12.10
N VAL A 109 -5.10 9.39 11.02
CA VAL A 109 -5.57 8.19 10.31
C VAL A 109 -4.44 7.16 10.22
N ASN A 110 -4.79 5.89 10.37
CA ASN A 110 -3.85 4.81 10.14
C ASN A 110 -3.59 4.64 8.64
N HIS A 111 -2.32 4.57 8.24
CA HIS A 111 -1.87 4.41 6.86
C HIS A 111 -2.45 3.16 6.17
N LEU A 112 -2.44 2.02 6.88
CA LEU A 112 -2.94 0.76 6.33
C LEU A 112 -4.46 0.79 6.15
N LEU A 113 -5.16 1.47 7.06
CA LEU A 113 -6.58 1.76 6.90
C LEU A 113 -6.84 2.57 5.63
N GLY A 114 -5.99 3.57 5.35
CA GLY A 114 -6.02 4.31 4.09
C GLY A 114 -5.99 3.39 2.88
N HIS A 115 -5.04 2.47 2.81
CA HIS A 115 -4.95 1.50 1.71
C HIS A 115 -6.22 0.68 1.53
N ILE A 116 -6.81 0.17 2.63
CA ILE A 116 -8.06 -0.59 2.57
C ILE A 116 -9.18 0.26 1.98
N TYR A 117 -9.32 1.49 2.48
CA TYR A 117 -10.39 2.39 2.05
C TYR A 117 -10.18 3.03 0.67
N ALA A 118 -8.97 2.95 0.09
CA ALA A 118 -8.75 3.35 -1.30
C ALA A 118 -9.68 2.60 -2.28
N ALA A 119 -10.10 1.40 -1.94
CA ALA A 119 -11.05 0.61 -2.71
C ALA A 119 -12.43 1.29 -2.87
N GLN A 120 -12.88 2.10 -1.87
CA GLN A 120 -14.15 2.84 -1.91
C GLN A 120 -14.22 3.84 -3.07
N ILE A 121 -13.09 4.29 -3.59
CA ILE A 121 -13.04 5.19 -4.74
C ILE A 121 -13.61 4.51 -5.99
N GLU A 122 -13.36 3.21 -6.15
CA GLU A 122 -13.74 2.43 -7.33
C GLU A 122 -15.13 1.77 -7.20
N GLY A 123 -15.53 1.43 -5.97
CA GLY A 123 -16.80 0.76 -5.73
C GLY A 123 -17.18 0.74 -4.25
N GLU A 124 -18.37 0.28 -3.96
CA GLU A 124 -18.88 0.17 -2.60
C GLU A 124 -18.33 -1.10 -1.91
N MET A 125 -17.85 -0.96 -0.69
CA MET A 125 -17.43 -2.09 0.13
C MET A 125 -18.65 -2.83 0.69
N LYS A 126 -18.70 -4.16 0.49
CA LYS A 126 -19.81 -5.06 0.90
C LYS A 126 -19.33 -5.97 2.03
N PHE A 127 -19.82 -5.72 3.23
CA PHE A 127 -19.42 -6.46 4.43
C PHE A 127 -20.21 -7.76 4.65
N PRO A 128 -19.66 -8.80 5.29
CA PRO A 128 -18.23 -8.92 5.60
C PRO A 128 -17.40 -9.10 4.32
N LEU A 129 -16.19 -8.54 4.30
CA LEU A 129 -15.25 -8.68 3.20
C LEU A 129 -13.87 -9.15 3.68
N LEU A 130 -13.13 -9.78 2.80
CA LEU A 130 -11.74 -10.15 3.02
C LEU A 130 -10.82 -9.14 2.33
N THR A 131 -9.84 -8.61 3.05
CA THR A 131 -8.80 -7.76 2.45
C THR A 131 -7.48 -8.51 2.36
N LEU A 132 -6.90 -8.56 1.16
CA LEU A 132 -5.50 -8.87 0.94
C LEU A 132 -4.74 -7.53 0.87
N LEU A 133 -4.05 -7.19 1.95
CA LEU A 133 -3.22 -5.99 2.04
C LEU A 133 -1.77 -6.36 1.70
N VAL A 134 -1.26 -5.83 0.59
CA VAL A 134 0.07 -6.15 0.04
C VAL A 134 0.83 -4.89 -0.36
N SER A 135 1.87 -4.57 0.39
CA SER A 135 2.70 -3.37 0.20
C SER A 135 4.19 -3.67 0.33
N GLY A 136 5.02 -2.64 0.33
CA GLY A 136 6.46 -2.75 0.60
C GLY A 136 6.77 -3.29 1.99
N GLY A 137 5.98 -2.93 2.99
CA GLY A 137 6.19 -3.29 4.41
C GLY A 137 5.20 -4.30 4.97
N HIS A 138 4.08 -4.57 4.31
CA HIS A 138 3.01 -5.40 4.86
C HIS A 138 2.51 -6.45 3.87
N THR A 139 2.19 -7.62 4.39
CA THR A 139 1.45 -8.68 3.67
C THR A 139 0.52 -9.33 4.66
N GLU A 140 -0.76 -8.99 4.58
CA GLU A 140 -1.76 -9.34 5.59
C GLU A 140 -3.07 -9.80 4.94
N LEU A 141 -3.74 -10.74 5.59
CA LEU A 141 -5.15 -11.08 5.36
C LEU A 141 -5.98 -10.54 6.52
N LEU A 142 -6.99 -9.74 6.20
CA LEU A 142 -7.84 -9.05 7.16
C LEU A 142 -9.30 -9.35 6.87
N LEU A 143 -10.04 -9.74 7.89
CA LEU A 143 -11.50 -9.82 7.84
C LEU A 143 -12.08 -8.47 8.27
N VAL A 144 -12.79 -7.81 7.38
CA VAL A 144 -13.50 -6.57 7.68
C VAL A 144 -15.00 -6.90 7.81
N LYS A 145 -15.48 -6.90 9.04
CA LYS A 145 -16.87 -7.28 9.39
C LYS A 145 -17.85 -6.15 9.12
N ASP A 146 -17.41 -4.93 9.34
CA ASP A 146 -18.12 -3.68 9.07
C ASP A 146 -17.09 -2.53 8.99
N HIS A 147 -17.50 -1.31 8.69
CA HIS A 147 -16.61 -0.15 8.73
C HIS A 147 -15.84 -0.06 10.05
N LEU A 148 -14.50 -0.06 9.96
CA LEU A 148 -13.58 0.02 11.11
C LEU A 148 -13.72 -1.13 12.13
N ASP A 149 -14.30 -2.24 11.72
CA ASP A 149 -14.34 -3.48 12.48
C ASP A 149 -13.51 -4.53 11.72
N ILE A 150 -12.23 -4.60 12.07
CA ILE A 150 -11.20 -5.32 11.32
C ILE A 150 -10.52 -6.33 12.24
N GLU A 151 -10.36 -7.55 11.73
CA GLU A 151 -9.68 -8.64 12.40
C GLU A 151 -8.50 -9.12 11.54
N LEU A 152 -7.31 -9.21 12.14
CA LEU A 152 -6.13 -9.78 11.49
C LEU A 152 -6.24 -11.31 11.48
N LEU A 153 -6.30 -11.91 10.30
CA LEU A 153 -6.33 -13.36 10.13
C LEU A 153 -4.93 -13.95 9.99
N GLY A 154 -4.05 -13.24 9.28
CA GLY A 154 -2.69 -13.67 9.05
C GLY A 154 -1.81 -12.56 8.50
N THR A 155 -0.53 -12.68 8.74
CA THR A 155 0.51 -11.71 8.35
C THR A 155 1.73 -12.44 7.80
N THR A 156 2.67 -11.70 7.21
CA THR A 156 3.97 -12.28 6.87
C THR A 156 4.81 -12.53 8.13
N LEU A 157 5.48 -13.67 8.18
CA LEU A 157 6.38 -14.05 9.28
C LEU A 157 7.82 -13.56 9.05
N ASP A 158 8.10 -13.05 7.86
CA ASP A 158 9.43 -12.57 7.46
C ASP A 158 9.30 -11.38 6.49
N ASP A 159 9.87 -11.46 5.28
CA ASP A 159 9.80 -10.39 4.29
C ASP A 159 8.35 -10.13 3.84
N ALA A 160 7.95 -8.86 3.78
CA ALA A 160 6.74 -8.48 3.05
C ALA A 160 6.91 -8.77 1.55
N VAL A 161 5.78 -8.99 0.86
CA VAL A 161 5.83 -9.36 -0.56
C VAL A 161 6.50 -8.28 -1.42
N GLY A 162 6.24 -7.00 -1.19
CA GLY A 162 6.89 -5.91 -1.92
C GLY A 162 8.39 -5.86 -1.66
N GLU A 163 8.81 -6.06 -0.40
CA GLU A 163 10.21 -6.17 -0.03
C GLU A 163 10.90 -7.35 -0.73
N ALA A 164 10.21 -8.49 -0.88
CA ALA A 164 10.72 -9.65 -1.61
C ALA A 164 10.95 -9.32 -3.09
N TYR A 165 10.04 -8.59 -3.74
CA TYR A 165 10.22 -8.07 -5.11
C TYR A 165 11.44 -7.16 -5.22
N ASP A 166 11.61 -6.22 -4.31
CA ASP A 166 12.74 -5.28 -4.32
C ASP A 166 14.08 -5.98 -4.10
N LYS A 167 14.12 -6.97 -3.20
CA LYS A 167 15.31 -7.79 -2.94
C LYS A 167 15.70 -8.63 -4.16
N VAL A 168 14.73 -9.24 -4.84
CA VAL A 168 14.98 -10.01 -6.08
C VAL A 168 15.44 -9.09 -7.21
N ALA A 169 14.80 -7.94 -7.41
CA ALA A 169 15.22 -6.95 -8.40
C ALA A 169 16.66 -6.50 -8.18
N ARG A 170 17.04 -6.20 -6.93
CA ARG A 170 18.41 -5.81 -6.56
C ARG A 170 19.42 -6.92 -6.89
N MET A 171 19.11 -8.18 -6.58
CA MET A 171 19.98 -9.33 -6.91
C MET A 171 20.18 -9.50 -8.41
N LEU A 172 19.16 -9.19 -9.20
CA LEU A 172 19.21 -9.27 -10.66
C LEU A 172 19.77 -8.01 -11.33
N GLY A 173 20.14 -6.97 -10.55
CA GLY A 173 20.66 -5.70 -11.07
C GLY A 173 19.62 -4.83 -11.77
N LEU A 174 18.33 -4.95 -11.42
CA LEU A 174 17.21 -4.30 -12.11
C LEU A 174 16.87 -2.90 -11.56
N GLY A 175 17.53 -2.48 -10.48
CA GLY A 175 17.31 -1.16 -9.87
C GLY A 175 16.15 -1.11 -8.87
N TYR A 176 15.72 0.11 -8.55
CA TYR A 176 14.66 0.43 -7.58
C TYR A 176 13.66 1.43 -8.18
N PRO A 177 12.35 1.31 -7.91
CA PRO A 177 11.67 0.23 -7.18
C PRO A 177 11.61 -1.07 -7.99
N GLY A 178 11.81 -2.20 -7.31
CA GLY A 178 11.92 -3.51 -7.95
C GLY A 178 10.59 -4.08 -8.43
N GLY A 179 9.51 -3.90 -7.65
CA GLY A 179 8.20 -4.48 -7.94
C GLY A 179 7.71 -4.22 -9.36
N PRO A 180 7.59 -2.96 -9.81
CA PRO A 180 7.13 -2.64 -11.16
C PRO A 180 8.05 -3.17 -12.29
N VAL A 181 9.36 -3.23 -12.04
CA VAL A 181 10.33 -3.73 -13.03
C VAL A 181 10.21 -5.24 -13.19
N VAL A 182 10.15 -5.98 -12.06
CA VAL A 182 9.96 -7.43 -12.07
C VAL A 182 8.63 -7.81 -12.72
N ASP A 183 7.52 -7.12 -12.37
CA ASP A 183 6.20 -7.37 -13.00
C ASP A 183 6.25 -7.19 -14.52
N ARG A 184 6.88 -6.10 -14.99
CA ARG A 184 7.02 -5.84 -16.43
C ARG A 184 7.84 -6.93 -17.14
N LEU A 185 8.99 -7.34 -16.57
CA LEU A 185 9.85 -8.36 -17.16
C LEU A 185 9.19 -9.75 -17.10
N ALA A 186 8.48 -10.07 -16.03
CA ALA A 186 7.74 -11.31 -15.88
C ALA A 186 6.72 -11.55 -17.01
N HIS A 187 6.13 -10.47 -17.55
CA HIS A 187 5.22 -10.56 -18.71
C HIS A 187 5.94 -10.78 -20.05
N GLN A 188 7.26 -10.71 -20.09
CA GLN A 188 8.09 -10.92 -21.28
C GLN A 188 8.81 -12.27 -21.24
N GLY A 189 8.76 -12.96 -20.11
CA GLY A 189 9.37 -14.26 -19.88
C GLY A 189 8.36 -15.37 -19.68
N GLU A 190 8.88 -16.57 -19.50
CA GLU A 190 8.12 -17.78 -19.21
C GLU A 190 8.50 -18.33 -17.83
N ALA A 191 7.53 -18.82 -17.06
CA ALA A 191 7.75 -19.39 -15.74
C ALA A 191 8.27 -20.82 -15.82
N ILE A 192 9.52 -20.98 -16.28
CA ILE A 192 10.15 -22.28 -16.52
C ILE A 192 10.90 -22.87 -15.33
N TYR A 193 11.21 -22.02 -14.33
CA TYR A 193 11.95 -22.46 -13.14
C TYR A 193 11.00 -22.83 -12.02
N ASN A 194 11.16 -24.05 -11.48
CA ASN A 194 10.35 -24.50 -10.35
C ASN A 194 10.86 -23.91 -9.03
N LEU A 195 10.36 -22.72 -8.69
CA LEU A 195 10.64 -22.06 -7.42
C LEU A 195 9.66 -22.54 -6.33
N PRO A 196 10.04 -22.52 -5.04
CA PRO A 196 9.18 -22.96 -3.95
C PRO A 196 7.95 -22.08 -3.83
N LYS A 197 6.82 -22.69 -3.45
CA LYS A 197 5.58 -22.01 -3.09
C LYS A 197 5.37 -22.22 -1.59
N PRO A 198 5.66 -21.23 -0.74
CA PRO A 198 5.66 -21.41 0.72
C PRO A 198 4.24 -21.45 1.30
N PHE A 199 3.60 -22.62 1.22
CA PHE A 199 2.35 -22.90 1.92
C PHE A 199 2.68 -23.46 3.32
N LEU A 200 2.47 -22.63 4.35
CA LEU A 200 2.71 -23.00 5.74
C LEU A 200 1.60 -23.93 6.23
N LYS A 201 1.93 -25.18 6.57
CA LYS A 201 0.95 -26.24 6.90
C LYS A 201 0.13 -25.94 8.16
N ASN A 202 0.77 -25.37 9.19
CA ASN A 202 0.13 -25.11 10.50
C ASN A 202 -0.41 -23.69 10.65
N GLU A 203 -0.17 -22.82 9.67
CA GLU A 203 -0.53 -21.41 9.69
C GLU A 203 -1.13 -21.02 8.33
N PRO A 204 -2.39 -21.39 8.08
CA PRO A 204 -2.97 -21.34 6.73
C PRO A 204 -3.06 -19.91 6.17
N PHE A 205 -3.15 -18.89 7.02
CA PHE A 205 -3.31 -17.51 6.60
C PHE A 205 -2.02 -16.67 6.66
N ASN A 206 -0.97 -17.16 7.35
CA ASN A 206 0.33 -16.47 7.40
C ASN A 206 1.14 -16.68 6.12
N PHE A 207 1.99 -15.70 5.79
CA PHE A 207 2.85 -15.70 4.62
C PHE A 207 4.32 -15.81 5.00
N SER A 208 5.16 -16.19 4.04
CA SER A 208 6.63 -16.19 4.15
C SER A 208 7.23 -16.07 2.76
N PHE A 209 8.15 -15.15 2.55
CA PHE A 209 8.77 -14.90 1.24
C PHE A 209 10.31 -14.89 1.27
N SER A 210 10.95 -14.90 2.45
CA SER A 210 12.41 -14.87 2.57
C SER A 210 13.09 -16.10 1.94
N GLY A 211 12.47 -17.27 2.07
CA GLY A 211 12.95 -18.51 1.46
C GLY A 211 12.90 -18.48 -0.08
N LEU A 212 11.90 -17.82 -0.65
CA LEU A 212 11.77 -17.67 -2.10
C LEU A 212 12.91 -16.80 -2.68
N LYS A 213 13.26 -15.69 -2.00
CA LYS A 213 14.44 -14.88 -2.35
C LYS A 213 15.71 -15.71 -2.38
N SER A 214 15.95 -16.52 -1.34
CA SER A 214 17.13 -17.38 -1.25
C SER A 214 17.18 -18.44 -2.37
N SER A 215 16.01 -18.93 -2.76
CA SER A 215 15.88 -19.90 -3.87
C SER A 215 16.25 -19.26 -5.21
N VAL A 216 15.82 -18.03 -5.47
CA VAL A 216 16.22 -17.27 -6.68
C VAL A 216 17.73 -17.02 -6.69
N LEU A 217 18.30 -16.62 -5.56
CA LEU A 217 19.74 -16.40 -5.43
C LEU A 217 20.54 -17.67 -5.77
N ASN A 218 20.14 -18.79 -5.17
CA ASN A 218 20.79 -20.09 -5.41
C ASN A 218 20.65 -20.52 -6.87
N LEU A 219 19.48 -20.34 -7.48
CA LEU A 219 19.25 -20.64 -8.89
C LEU A 219 20.23 -19.87 -9.79
N VAL A 220 20.27 -18.55 -9.64
CA VAL A 220 21.16 -17.67 -10.43
C VAL A 220 22.64 -18.02 -10.21
N HIS A 221 23.04 -18.27 -8.96
CA HIS A 221 24.40 -18.64 -8.62
C HIS A 221 24.82 -19.96 -9.29
N ASN A 222 23.99 -20.99 -9.18
CA ASN A 222 24.25 -22.31 -9.77
C ASN A 222 24.37 -22.24 -11.29
N MET A 223 23.49 -21.47 -11.96
CA MET A 223 23.57 -21.29 -13.42
C MET A 223 24.88 -20.60 -13.83
N LYS A 224 25.28 -19.54 -13.11
CA LYS A 224 26.55 -18.86 -13.36
C LYS A 224 27.76 -19.79 -13.16
N GLN A 225 27.76 -20.63 -12.14
CA GLN A 225 28.83 -21.61 -11.90
C GLN A 225 28.92 -22.66 -13.00
N ARG A 226 27.79 -23.05 -13.58
CA ARG A 226 27.72 -24.05 -14.68
C ARG A 226 27.91 -23.42 -16.05
N ASN A 227 28.13 -22.12 -16.15
CA ASN A 227 28.16 -21.34 -17.40
C ASN A 227 26.87 -21.54 -18.24
N GLU A 228 25.73 -21.76 -17.59
CA GLU A 228 24.43 -21.86 -18.24
C GLU A 228 23.89 -20.44 -18.50
N SER A 229 23.42 -20.19 -19.73
CA SER A 229 22.73 -18.97 -20.08
C SER A 229 21.31 -18.97 -19.53
N PHE A 230 20.84 -17.83 -19.02
CA PHE A 230 19.46 -17.65 -18.58
C PHE A 230 18.93 -16.29 -19.01
N LYS A 231 17.62 -16.21 -19.18
CA LYS A 231 16.93 -14.94 -19.39
C LYS A 231 16.43 -14.41 -18.07
N VAL A 232 16.68 -13.14 -17.78
CA VAL A 232 16.24 -12.48 -16.56
C VAL A 232 14.71 -12.43 -16.49
N GLU A 233 14.06 -12.29 -17.64
CA GLU A 233 12.61 -12.31 -17.82
C GLU A 233 12.00 -13.63 -17.32
N ASP A 234 12.61 -14.77 -17.60
CA ASP A 234 12.12 -16.09 -17.18
C ASP A 234 12.27 -16.28 -15.66
N ILE A 235 13.33 -15.72 -15.06
CA ILE A 235 13.50 -15.71 -13.61
C ILE A 235 12.41 -14.84 -12.97
N CYS A 236 12.17 -13.64 -13.51
CA CYS A 236 11.11 -12.75 -13.04
C CYS A 236 9.73 -13.42 -13.17
N ALA A 237 9.44 -14.07 -14.28
CA ALA A 237 8.20 -14.81 -14.50
C ALA A 237 8.01 -15.95 -13.49
N SER A 238 9.05 -16.75 -13.26
CA SER A 238 9.01 -17.87 -12.32
C SER A 238 8.86 -17.40 -10.87
N PHE A 239 9.53 -16.31 -10.49
CA PHE A 239 9.38 -15.67 -9.18
C PHE A 239 7.96 -15.16 -8.99
N GLN A 240 7.46 -14.37 -9.92
CA GLN A 240 6.10 -13.80 -9.86
C GLN A 240 5.03 -14.88 -9.83
N GLU A 241 5.21 -15.96 -10.61
CA GLU A 241 4.31 -17.13 -10.59
C GLU A 241 4.21 -17.72 -9.18
N SER A 242 5.35 -17.94 -8.51
CA SER A 242 5.39 -18.51 -7.16
C SER A 242 4.75 -17.57 -6.13
N VAL A 243 5.03 -16.28 -6.19
CA VAL A 243 4.46 -15.26 -5.27
C VAL A 243 2.94 -15.17 -5.45
N THR A 244 2.50 -14.97 -6.70
CA THR A 244 1.07 -14.76 -6.97
C THR A 244 0.25 -16.00 -6.68
N GLU A 245 0.79 -17.20 -6.90
CA GLU A 245 0.12 -18.45 -6.54
C GLU A 245 -0.17 -18.53 -5.04
N VAL A 246 0.83 -18.20 -4.20
CA VAL A 246 0.66 -18.24 -2.73
C VAL A 246 -0.35 -17.19 -2.27
N LEU A 247 -0.25 -15.95 -2.76
CA LEU A 247 -1.17 -14.87 -2.40
C LEU A 247 -2.62 -15.22 -2.78
N VAL A 248 -2.83 -15.65 -4.02
CA VAL A 248 -4.19 -15.92 -4.55
C VAL A 248 -4.80 -17.15 -3.88
N GLN A 249 -4.03 -18.24 -3.73
CA GLN A 249 -4.57 -19.47 -3.12
C GLN A 249 -4.98 -19.24 -1.66
N LYS A 250 -4.12 -18.59 -0.84
CA LYS A 250 -4.45 -18.28 0.55
C LYS A 250 -5.64 -17.34 0.67
N THR A 251 -5.75 -16.33 -0.19
CA THR A 251 -6.90 -15.42 -0.22
C THR A 251 -8.17 -16.17 -0.56
N LYS A 252 -8.15 -17.06 -1.56
CA LYS A 252 -9.29 -17.88 -1.97
C LYS A 252 -9.74 -18.81 -0.84
N ASP A 253 -8.78 -19.50 -0.20
CA ASP A 253 -9.08 -20.42 0.89
C ASP A 253 -9.69 -19.68 2.10
N ALA A 254 -9.15 -18.51 2.45
CA ALA A 254 -9.70 -17.67 3.51
C ALA A 254 -11.10 -17.18 3.17
N ALA A 255 -11.34 -16.71 1.95
CA ALA A 255 -12.65 -16.24 1.51
C ALA A 255 -13.70 -17.32 1.57
N ASN A 256 -13.38 -18.55 1.11
CA ASN A 256 -14.27 -19.70 1.16
C ASN A 256 -14.60 -20.13 2.60
N ASN A 257 -13.59 -20.13 3.47
CA ASN A 257 -13.76 -20.56 4.87
C ASN A 257 -14.63 -19.58 5.68
N LEU A 258 -14.59 -18.29 5.33
CA LEU A 258 -15.25 -17.23 6.09
C LEU A 258 -16.58 -16.78 5.49
N GLY A 259 -16.92 -17.22 4.28
CA GLY A 259 -18.20 -16.87 3.64
C GLY A 259 -18.36 -15.37 3.40
N VAL A 260 -17.27 -14.68 3.01
CA VAL A 260 -17.27 -13.23 2.75
C VAL A 260 -18.06 -12.89 1.47
N LYS A 261 -18.53 -11.65 1.37
CA LYS A 261 -19.30 -11.19 0.20
C LYS A 261 -18.44 -10.57 -0.90
N GLN A 262 -17.23 -10.13 -0.55
CA GLN A 262 -16.34 -9.38 -1.46
C GLN A 262 -14.88 -9.56 -1.02
N ILE A 263 -13.97 -9.45 -1.96
CA ILE A 263 -12.53 -9.38 -1.69
C ILE A 263 -12.03 -7.99 -2.08
N VAL A 264 -11.25 -7.38 -1.20
CA VAL A 264 -10.49 -6.14 -1.48
C VAL A 264 -9.01 -6.50 -1.62
N VAL A 265 -8.36 -6.03 -2.69
CA VAL A 265 -6.90 -6.13 -2.83
C VAL A 265 -6.30 -4.73 -2.72
N ALA A 266 -5.52 -4.47 -1.69
CA ALA A 266 -5.05 -3.15 -1.32
C ALA A 266 -3.52 -3.09 -1.16
N GLY A 267 -2.97 -1.87 -1.19
CA GLY A 267 -1.53 -1.61 -1.06
C GLY A 267 -0.80 -1.56 -2.41
N GLY A 268 0.48 -1.13 -2.41
CA GLY A 268 1.26 -0.87 -3.62
C GLY A 268 1.38 -2.09 -4.55
N VAL A 269 1.51 -3.31 -3.99
CA VAL A 269 1.60 -4.54 -4.79
C VAL A 269 0.26 -4.92 -5.43
N ALA A 270 -0.86 -4.37 -4.99
CA ALA A 270 -2.13 -4.49 -5.69
C ALA A 270 -2.11 -3.90 -7.12
N ALA A 271 -1.12 -3.09 -7.47
CA ALA A 271 -0.89 -2.61 -8.84
C ALA A 271 -0.29 -3.69 -9.77
N ASN A 272 0.30 -4.77 -9.23
CA ASN A 272 0.93 -5.84 -9.97
C ASN A 272 -0.07 -6.52 -10.92
N LYS A 273 0.24 -6.54 -12.22
CA LYS A 273 -0.66 -7.09 -13.26
C LYS A 273 -0.82 -8.59 -13.14
N GLY A 274 0.26 -9.31 -12.84
CA GLY A 274 0.21 -10.76 -12.66
C GLY A 274 -0.70 -11.17 -11.51
N LEU A 275 -0.63 -10.46 -10.37
CA LEU A 275 -1.53 -10.67 -9.24
C LEU A 275 -2.99 -10.42 -9.63
N ARG A 276 -3.29 -9.28 -10.26
CA ARG A 276 -4.66 -8.91 -10.68
C ARG A 276 -5.26 -9.93 -11.66
N THR A 277 -4.46 -10.37 -12.61
CA THR A 277 -4.89 -11.38 -13.60
C THR A 277 -5.21 -12.69 -12.92
N LYS A 278 -4.28 -13.21 -12.11
CA LYS A 278 -4.46 -14.50 -11.44
C LYS A 278 -5.62 -14.47 -10.43
N MET A 279 -5.83 -13.35 -9.71
CA MET A 279 -7.00 -13.18 -8.81
C MET A 279 -8.31 -13.33 -9.58
N LYS A 280 -8.46 -12.65 -10.73
CA LYS A 280 -9.67 -12.73 -11.56
C LYS A 280 -9.90 -14.11 -12.18
N GLU A 281 -8.83 -14.80 -12.57
CA GLU A 281 -8.93 -16.14 -13.17
C GLU A 281 -9.29 -17.22 -12.16
N ARG A 282 -8.79 -17.10 -10.93
CA ARG A 282 -8.91 -18.14 -9.91
C ARG A 282 -10.09 -17.95 -8.94
N ILE A 283 -10.59 -16.73 -8.83
CA ILE A 283 -11.72 -16.35 -7.95
C ILE A 283 -12.80 -15.73 -8.82
N THR A 284 -13.75 -16.56 -9.23
CA THR A 284 -14.80 -16.19 -10.19
C THR A 284 -16.18 -16.01 -9.54
N ASP A 285 -16.32 -16.46 -8.31
CA ASP A 285 -17.56 -16.51 -7.53
C ASP A 285 -17.73 -15.34 -6.55
N LEU A 286 -16.70 -14.50 -6.41
CA LEU A 286 -16.71 -13.31 -5.56
C LEU A 286 -16.33 -12.06 -6.33
N GLU A 287 -16.94 -10.96 -5.98
CA GLU A 287 -16.52 -9.64 -6.47
C GLU A 287 -15.16 -9.27 -5.88
N ILE A 288 -14.21 -8.92 -6.75
CA ILE A 288 -12.90 -8.43 -6.34
C ILE A 288 -12.83 -6.94 -6.60
N LEU A 289 -12.73 -6.15 -5.55
CA LEU A 289 -12.57 -4.71 -5.60
C LEU A 289 -11.09 -4.36 -5.42
N THR A 290 -10.50 -3.71 -6.41
CA THR A 290 -9.10 -3.30 -6.40
C THR A 290 -9.00 -1.85 -6.85
N PRO A 291 -8.32 -0.96 -6.11
CA PRO A 291 -8.11 0.41 -6.54
C PRO A 291 -7.48 0.49 -7.94
N SER A 292 -7.79 1.52 -8.71
CA SER A 292 -7.06 1.80 -9.94
C SER A 292 -5.57 2.07 -9.61
N ILE A 293 -4.68 1.83 -10.57
CA ILE A 293 -3.22 1.83 -10.33
C ILE A 293 -2.75 3.10 -9.61
N LYS A 294 -3.32 4.26 -9.97
CA LYS A 294 -2.98 5.55 -9.35
C LYS A 294 -3.36 5.68 -7.86
N TYR A 295 -4.20 4.79 -7.34
CA TYR A 295 -4.64 4.76 -5.94
C TYR A 295 -4.12 3.53 -5.17
N CYS A 296 -3.29 2.70 -5.77
CA CYS A 296 -2.67 1.56 -5.08
C CYS A 296 -1.46 1.96 -4.22
N THR A 297 -0.68 2.94 -4.68
CA THR A 297 0.51 3.45 -3.95
C THR A 297 0.12 4.51 -2.94
N ASP A 298 1.10 4.94 -2.13
CA ASP A 298 0.89 5.92 -1.07
C ASP A 298 0.42 7.26 -1.63
N GLN A 299 -0.71 7.74 -1.13
CA GLN A 299 -1.31 8.99 -1.59
C GLN A 299 -2.40 9.48 -0.61
N ALA A 300 -2.59 10.78 -0.56
CA ALA A 300 -3.43 11.39 0.47
C ALA A 300 -4.95 11.14 0.27
N ALA A 301 -5.43 10.87 -0.95
CA ALA A 301 -6.85 10.62 -1.13
C ALA A 301 -7.32 9.39 -0.35
N MET A 302 -6.50 8.32 -0.23
CA MET A 302 -6.82 7.15 0.58
C MET A 302 -7.04 7.50 2.06
N ILE A 303 -6.25 8.46 2.57
CA ILE A 303 -6.34 8.95 3.94
C ILE A 303 -7.63 9.74 4.14
N GLY A 304 -7.99 10.60 3.18
CA GLY A 304 -9.22 11.37 3.24
C GLY A 304 -10.49 10.51 3.15
N ILE A 305 -10.46 9.44 2.34
CA ILE A 305 -11.57 8.47 2.29
C ILE A 305 -11.71 7.73 3.63
N ALA A 306 -10.62 7.20 4.19
CA ALA A 306 -10.64 6.51 5.48
C ALA A 306 -11.10 7.46 6.62
N ALA A 307 -10.62 8.71 6.62
CA ALA A 307 -10.98 9.73 7.60
C ALA A 307 -12.49 9.99 7.66
N TYR A 308 -13.18 9.95 6.52
CA TYR A 308 -14.63 10.15 6.48
C TYR A 308 -15.37 9.12 7.32
N TYR A 309 -15.04 7.84 7.13
CA TYR A 309 -15.68 6.74 7.88
C TYR A 309 -15.28 6.77 9.35
N GLN A 310 -14.02 7.08 9.63
CA GLN A 310 -13.53 7.21 11.00
C GLN A 310 -14.22 8.38 11.71
N PHE A 311 -14.38 9.54 11.07
CA PHE A 311 -15.11 10.68 11.61
C PHE A 311 -16.58 10.36 11.90
N LYS A 312 -17.25 9.66 11.01
CA LYS A 312 -18.65 9.21 11.20
C LYS A 312 -18.82 8.33 12.43
N LYS A 313 -17.82 7.51 12.77
CA LYS A 313 -17.90 6.58 13.91
C LYS A 313 -17.49 7.22 15.23
N GLN A 314 -16.49 8.11 15.24
CA GLN A 314 -15.88 8.59 16.49
C GLN A 314 -15.73 10.12 16.61
N GLY A 315 -16.06 10.88 15.58
CA GLY A 315 -15.85 12.35 15.56
C GLY A 315 -14.38 12.73 15.38
N ALA A 316 -14.10 14.04 15.40
CA ALA A 316 -12.74 14.59 15.32
C ALA A 316 -12.08 14.66 16.72
N LEU A 317 -10.77 14.93 16.72
CA LEU A 317 -10.07 15.25 17.96
C LEU A 317 -10.60 16.54 18.59
N LYS A 318 -10.61 16.54 19.93
CA LYS A 318 -11.01 17.72 20.71
C LYS A 318 -9.90 18.78 20.80
N ASP A 319 -8.67 18.37 20.58
CA ASP A 319 -7.48 19.21 20.56
C ASP A 319 -6.66 18.94 19.30
N TYR A 320 -5.65 19.77 19.04
CA TYR A 320 -4.77 19.64 17.87
C TYR A 320 -3.51 18.85 18.18
N TYR A 321 -3.54 17.96 19.17
CA TYR A 321 -2.40 17.14 19.53
C TYR A 321 -2.45 15.75 18.88
N LEU A 322 -1.51 15.49 17.97
CA LEU A 322 -1.28 14.19 17.32
C LEU A 322 0.14 13.71 17.57
N LYS A 323 0.28 12.46 17.94
CA LYS A 323 1.57 11.79 18.09
C LYS A 323 1.76 10.79 16.97
N GLY A 324 2.81 10.99 16.15
CA GLY A 324 3.20 10.01 15.13
C GLY A 324 3.75 8.74 15.76
N SER A 325 3.53 7.60 15.09
CA SER A 325 4.08 6.32 15.51
C SER A 325 4.55 5.50 14.32
N SER A 326 5.76 4.95 14.41
CA SER A 326 6.30 4.04 13.39
C SER A 326 5.61 2.67 13.38
N ALA A 327 4.88 2.32 14.46
CA ALA A 327 4.22 1.03 14.64
C ALA A 327 2.87 1.24 15.34
N ILE A 328 1.88 1.74 14.61
CA ILE A 328 0.49 1.85 15.08
C ILE A 328 -0.30 0.66 14.54
N ASN A 329 -0.84 -0.15 15.42
CA ASN A 329 -1.85 -1.13 15.07
C ASN A 329 -3.21 -0.43 14.92
N PHE A 330 -3.99 -0.84 13.93
CA PHE A 330 -5.38 -0.39 13.76
C PHE A 330 -6.40 -1.46 14.21
N ILE A 331 -5.87 -2.50 14.81
CA ILE A 331 -6.59 -3.63 15.40
C ILE A 331 -6.30 -3.65 16.90
#